data_07b5507c3f3fa997fc019b1d63a85016
#
_entry.id   07b5507c3f3fa997fc019b1d63a85016
#
_cell.length_a   1.000
_cell.length_b   1.000
_cell.length_c   1.000
_cell.angle_alpha   90.00
_cell.angle_beta   90.00
_cell.angle_gamma   90.00
#
_symmetry.space_group_name_H-M   'P 1'
#
loop_
_entity.id
_entity.type
_entity.pdbx_description
1 polymer ?
#
loop_
_entity_poly.entity_id
_entity_poly.type
_entity_poly.pdbx_seq_one_letter_code
_entity_poly.pdbx_strand_id
1 'polypeptide(L)'
;MMRPFKALLGFATALSLAGLACTSVLADDRPGNGKTIRFVQSESTGGNYVLTKIAIEASKRLGYDTKLSTVNTTLFFPAAAQGDLDLSMDVTLPQLQPSFDKVKDRTEAVGAGFITGAGYNGYMIDKKTADAYGITSLEQMKDPKIAGLFGKNGKASLISCDPGWGCGDVVDYQLDKFGLKDTVNPVRGKYEALMFENVARLKRGEPVFFYAWAPSWMTNTMVPGKDVVWLPTPFDALPGNVPSAVSALTPGVAGCAGGADPCRMAMAAWNWYAIGNKKFIAANPAIKTLVEQMAFSQATWSYWEKTISQDGSSERNIRKLADDWMSENKATFDGWIATAKAVK
;
A
#
# COMPACT_ATOMS: atom_id res chain seq x y z
N MET A 1 90.48 5.42 62.20
CA MET A 1 90.44 3.96 61.92
C MET A 1 89.00 3.55 61.57
N MET A 2 88.86 2.98 60.50
CA MET A 2 87.73 2.20 59.93
C MET A 2 87.20 2.79 58.60
N ARG A 3 87.32 2.00 57.56
CA ARG A 3 87.01 2.26 56.16
C ARG A 3 85.51 2.09 55.87
N PRO A 4 85.01 2.80 54.86
CA PRO A 4 83.62 2.67 54.47
C PRO A 4 83.38 1.53 53.47
N PHE A 5 82.26 0.90 53.59
CA PHE A 5 81.72 -0.11 52.67
C PHE A 5 80.95 0.59 51.51
N LYS A 6 81.33 0.25 50.29
CA LYS A 6 80.65 0.70 49.08
C LYS A 6 79.42 -0.24 48.82
N ALA A 7 78.22 0.34 48.74
CA ALA A 7 77.07 -0.36 48.26
C ALA A 7 76.87 -0.04 46.77
N LEU A 8 76.86 -1.07 45.93
CA LEU A 8 76.47 -0.95 44.50
C LEU A 8 74.90 -0.91 44.41
N LEU A 9 74.41 0.17 43.83
CA LEU A 9 73.04 0.24 43.37
C LEU A 9 72.97 -0.32 41.94
N GLY A 10 72.25 -1.46 41.80
CA GLY A 10 71.83 -1.97 40.48
C GLY A 10 70.60 -1.27 39.97
N PHE A 11 70.71 -0.61 38.80
CA PHE A 11 69.54 -0.08 38.10
C PHE A 11 68.89 -1.20 37.35
N ALA A 12 67.63 -1.61 37.76
CA ALA A 12 66.78 -2.46 37.00
C ALA A 12 65.88 -1.59 36.10
N THR A 13 66.12 -1.58 34.81
CA THR A 13 65.29 -0.94 33.77
C THR A 13 64.09 -1.87 33.51
N ALA A 14 62.91 -1.52 34.02
CA ALA A 14 61.67 -2.15 33.69
C ALA A 14 61.19 -1.63 32.31
N LEU A 15 61.29 -2.45 31.26
CA LEU A 15 60.65 -2.21 29.97
C LEU A 15 59.13 -2.45 30.11
N SER A 16 58.34 -1.39 30.18
CA SER A 16 56.90 -1.43 30.10
C SER A 16 56.50 -1.64 28.62
N LEU A 17 56.14 -2.87 28.23
CA LEU A 17 55.42 -3.13 26.99
C LEU A 17 54.00 -2.58 27.15
N ALA A 18 53.74 -1.40 26.63
CA ALA A 18 52.38 -0.90 26.39
C ALA A 18 51.80 -1.68 25.20
N GLY A 19 51.05 -2.74 25.51
CA GLY A 19 50.23 -3.44 24.51
C GLY A 19 49.16 -2.47 23.97
N LEU A 20 49.37 -1.95 22.75
CA LEU A 20 48.24 -1.36 21.99
C LEU A 20 47.23 -2.48 21.72
N ALA A 21 46.19 -2.53 22.54
CA ALA A 21 44.97 -3.26 22.17
C ALA A 21 44.36 -2.49 20.99
N CYS A 22 44.69 -2.89 19.76
CA CYS A 22 43.88 -2.59 18.60
C CYS A 22 42.50 -3.23 18.83
N THR A 23 41.57 -2.48 19.38
CA THR A 23 40.16 -2.79 19.24
C THR A 23 39.85 -2.62 17.74
N SER A 24 39.91 -3.71 16.99
CA SER A 24 39.30 -3.77 15.69
C SER A 24 37.82 -3.45 15.89
N VAL A 25 37.44 -2.20 15.61
CA VAL A 25 36.05 -1.87 15.34
C VAL A 25 35.67 -2.74 14.14
N LEU A 26 34.97 -3.84 14.39
CA LEU A 26 34.40 -4.64 13.34
C LEU A 26 33.49 -3.66 12.59
N ALA A 27 33.93 -3.27 11.38
CA ALA A 27 33.10 -2.49 10.49
C ALA A 27 31.77 -3.21 10.37
N ASP A 28 30.67 -2.50 10.60
CA ASP A 28 29.34 -3.05 10.44
C ASP A 28 29.17 -3.51 8.99
N ASP A 29 29.24 -4.83 8.77
CA ASP A 29 29.23 -5.45 7.44
C ASP A 29 27.82 -5.45 6.82
N ARG A 30 26.90 -4.67 7.40
CA ARG A 30 25.56 -4.53 6.88
C ARG A 30 25.51 -3.58 5.68
N PRO A 31 24.80 -3.96 4.58
CA PRO A 31 24.78 -3.18 3.33
C PRO A 31 24.36 -1.71 3.49
N GLY A 32 23.51 -1.43 4.46
CA GLY A 32 23.00 -0.08 4.73
C GLY A 32 24.05 0.87 5.31
N ASN A 33 24.93 0.36 6.19
CA ASN A 33 25.99 1.15 6.83
C ASN A 33 25.53 2.55 7.29
N GLY A 34 24.36 2.65 7.93
CA GLY A 34 23.77 3.89 8.42
C GLY A 34 23.18 4.83 7.36
N LYS A 35 23.13 4.42 6.08
CA LYS A 35 22.44 5.21 5.05
C LYS A 35 20.95 5.32 5.38
N THR A 36 20.37 6.50 5.23
CA THR A 36 18.95 6.74 5.49
C THR A 36 18.10 6.42 4.26
N ILE A 37 16.99 5.71 4.46
CA ILE A 37 15.90 5.53 3.49
C ILE A 37 14.73 6.42 3.90
N ARG A 38 14.29 7.30 2.98
CA ARG A 38 13.10 8.13 3.15
C ARG A 38 11.91 7.39 2.55
N PHE A 39 11.24 6.59 3.39
CA PHE A 39 10.02 5.88 3.03
C PHE A 39 8.83 6.82 2.96
N VAL A 40 7.90 6.46 2.10
CA VAL A 40 6.59 7.12 1.98
C VAL A 40 5.49 6.08 2.05
N GLN A 41 4.42 6.43 2.75
CA GLN A 41 3.13 5.74 2.67
C GLN A 41 2.03 6.73 2.29
N SER A 42 0.98 6.23 1.67
CA SER A 42 -0.21 7.02 1.33
C SER A 42 -1.04 7.35 2.57
N GLU A 43 -2.01 8.27 2.42
CA GLU A 43 -2.96 8.59 3.49
C GLU A 43 -4.04 7.51 3.66
N SER A 44 -4.15 6.55 2.73
CA SER A 44 -5.10 5.44 2.80
C SER A 44 -4.57 4.33 3.69
N THR A 45 -5.17 4.16 4.86
CA THR A 45 -4.74 3.17 5.85
C THR A 45 -5.34 1.80 5.55
N GLY A 46 -4.49 0.78 5.50
CA GLY A 46 -4.86 -0.61 5.28
C GLY A 46 -3.66 -1.52 5.45
N GLY A 47 -3.70 -2.69 4.84
CA GLY A 47 -2.60 -3.66 4.82
C GLY A 47 -1.27 -3.09 4.27
N ASN A 48 -1.33 -2.04 3.44
CA ASN A 48 -0.17 -1.28 2.97
C ASN A 48 0.66 -0.67 4.11
N TYR A 49 0.03 -0.29 5.23
CA TYR A 49 0.74 0.21 6.40
C TYR A 49 1.51 -0.91 7.11
N VAL A 50 0.92 -2.10 7.20
CA VAL A 50 1.60 -3.29 7.75
C VAL A 50 2.78 -3.68 6.86
N LEU A 51 2.58 -3.74 5.55
CA LEU A 51 3.64 -3.96 4.55
C LEU A 51 4.80 -2.97 4.73
N THR A 52 4.50 -1.67 4.83
CA THR A 52 5.51 -0.62 4.99
C THR A 52 6.31 -0.80 6.29
N LYS A 53 5.65 -1.18 7.40
CA LYS A 53 6.34 -1.49 8.67
C LYS A 53 7.28 -2.68 8.55
N ILE A 54 6.86 -3.75 7.88
CA ILE A 54 7.70 -4.94 7.63
C ILE A 54 8.93 -4.54 6.80
N ALA A 55 8.75 -3.73 5.73
CA ALA A 55 9.84 -3.25 4.90
C ALA A 55 10.84 -2.37 5.67
N ILE A 56 10.33 -1.49 6.54
CA ILE A 56 11.15 -0.65 7.42
C ILE A 56 11.98 -1.51 8.37
N GLU A 57 11.37 -2.52 9.02
CA GLU A 57 12.09 -3.37 9.95
C GLU A 57 13.17 -4.22 9.26
N ALA A 58 12.85 -4.78 8.07
CA ALA A 58 13.84 -5.49 7.26
C ALA A 58 15.00 -4.59 6.85
N SER A 59 14.72 -3.35 6.46
CA SER A 59 15.76 -2.36 6.11
C SER A 59 16.67 -2.02 7.28
N LYS A 60 16.12 -1.90 8.49
CA LYS A 60 16.92 -1.68 9.72
C LYS A 60 17.85 -2.86 10.00
N ARG A 61 17.37 -4.11 9.80
CA ARG A 61 18.23 -5.30 9.95
C ARG A 61 19.33 -5.38 8.91
N LEU A 62 19.15 -4.73 7.76
CA LEU A 62 20.18 -4.52 6.75
C LEU A 62 21.14 -3.35 7.08
N GLY A 63 20.94 -2.65 8.22
CA GLY A 63 21.81 -1.55 8.67
C GLY A 63 21.43 -0.18 8.13
N TYR A 64 20.22 -0.02 7.55
CA TYR A 64 19.74 1.30 7.13
C TYR A 64 19.05 2.03 8.28
N ASP A 65 19.25 3.34 8.34
CA ASP A 65 18.33 4.24 9.04
C ASP A 65 17.08 4.47 8.21
N THR A 66 15.94 4.72 8.86
CA THR A 66 14.68 4.90 8.16
C THR A 66 13.93 6.13 8.63
N LYS A 67 13.34 6.87 7.70
CA LYS A 67 12.37 7.93 7.96
C LYS A 67 11.09 7.60 7.20
N LEU A 68 9.94 7.80 7.82
CA LEU A 68 8.63 7.56 7.22
C LEU A 68 7.84 8.85 7.18
N SER A 69 7.31 9.18 6.02
CA SER A 69 6.38 10.28 5.81
C SER A 69 5.07 9.76 5.23
N THR A 70 3.94 10.34 5.66
CA THR A 70 2.64 10.09 5.04
C THR A 70 2.33 11.25 4.10
N VAL A 71 2.12 10.97 2.83
CA VAL A 71 1.82 11.98 1.81
C VAL A 71 0.72 11.49 0.88
N ASN A 72 0.05 12.45 0.24
CA ASN A 72 -0.84 12.11 -0.87
C ASN A 72 -0.04 11.42 -1.99
N THR A 73 -0.53 10.30 -2.50
CA THR A 73 0.20 9.46 -3.45
C THR A 73 0.60 10.20 -4.74
N THR A 74 -0.22 11.18 -5.19
CA THR A 74 0.12 11.95 -6.40
C THR A 74 1.29 12.91 -6.17
N LEU A 75 1.55 13.34 -4.92
CA LEU A 75 2.68 14.18 -4.57
C LEU A 75 3.98 13.40 -4.44
N PHE A 76 3.90 12.09 -4.21
CA PHE A 76 5.07 11.23 -4.12
C PHE A 76 5.91 11.25 -5.40
N PHE A 77 5.27 11.14 -6.59
CA PHE A 77 5.98 10.98 -7.85
C PHE A 77 6.97 12.11 -8.18
N PRO A 78 6.58 13.40 -8.13
CA PRO A 78 7.55 14.48 -8.37
C PRO A 78 8.65 14.54 -7.31
N ALA A 79 8.33 14.31 -6.05
CA ALA A 79 9.32 14.32 -4.96
C ALA A 79 10.33 13.17 -5.09
N ALA A 80 9.86 11.95 -5.45
CA ALA A 80 10.74 10.83 -5.73
C ALA A 80 11.63 11.09 -6.97
N ALA A 81 11.07 11.68 -8.02
CA ALA A 81 11.83 12.03 -9.22
C ALA A 81 12.93 13.08 -8.96
N GLN A 82 12.71 14.00 -8.02
CA GLN A 82 13.70 15.01 -7.60
C GLN A 82 14.73 14.43 -6.62
N GLY A 83 14.46 13.30 -5.99
CA GLY A 83 15.31 12.67 -5.00
C GLY A 83 15.07 13.18 -3.58
N ASP A 84 13.93 13.82 -3.32
CA ASP A 84 13.52 14.26 -1.97
C ASP A 84 12.95 13.09 -1.15
N LEU A 85 12.39 12.08 -1.83
CA LEU A 85 11.88 10.83 -1.27
C LEU A 85 12.50 9.65 -2.01
N ASP A 86 12.69 8.52 -1.33
CA ASP A 86 13.44 7.40 -1.88
C ASP A 86 12.56 6.26 -2.36
N LEU A 87 11.55 5.85 -1.56
CA LEU A 87 10.81 4.62 -1.78
C LEU A 87 9.40 4.69 -1.20
N SER A 88 8.40 4.38 -2.01
CA SER A 88 7.05 4.06 -1.55
C SER A 88 6.77 2.58 -1.75
N MET A 89 6.07 1.95 -0.80
CA MET A 89 5.69 0.54 -0.85
C MET A 89 4.23 0.35 -1.30
N ASP A 90 3.47 1.41 -1.52
CA ASP A 90 2.02 1.35 -1.69
C ASP A 90 1.48 2.13 -2.91
N VAL A 91 2.20 2.06 -4.02
CA VAL A 91 1.74 2.64 -5.28
C VAL A 91 0.87 1.64 -6.04
N THR A 92 -0.38 1.99 -6.28
CA THR A 92 -1.30 1.13 -7.05
C THR A 92 -1.12 1.31 -8.56
N LEU A 93 -0.84 0.22 -9.27
CA LEU A 93 -0.86 0.19 -10.74
C LEU A 93 -1.91 -0.84 -11.23
N PRO A 94 -2.64 -0.55 -12.29
CA PRO A 94 -2.45 0.53 -13.29
C PRO A 94 -3.11 1.88 -12.93
N GLN A 95 -3.76 2.02 -11.76
CA GLN A 95 -4.51 3.24 -11.39
C GLN A 95 -3.65 4.51 -11.44
N LEU A 96 -2.41 4.46 -10.94
CA LEU A 96 -1.46 5.56 -10.91
C LEU A 96 -0.48 5.55 -12.09
N GLN A 97 -0.71 4.70 -13.09
CA GLN A 97 0.15 4.60 -14.27
C GLN A 97 0.39 5.97 -14.96
N PRO A 98 -0.64 6.82 -15.16
CA PRO A 98 -0.42 8.14 -15.80
C PRO A 98 0.52 9.06 -15.00
N SER A 99 0.53 8.95 -13.68
CA SER A 99 1.44 9.72 -12.82
C SER A 99 2.84 9.14 -12.83
N PHE A 100 2.96 7.81 -12.82
CA PHE A 100 4.24 7.11 -12.92
C PHE A 100 4.92 7.37 -14.27
N ASP A 101 4.18 7.32 -15.37
CA ASP A 101 4.72 7.54 -16.73
C ASP A 101 5.36 8.91 -16.92
N LYS A 102 4.90 9.94 -16.22
CA LYS A 102 5.50 11.30 -16.26
C LYS A 102 6.90 11.36 -15.65
N VAL A 103 7.27 10.39 -14.83
CA VAL A 103 8.53 10.40 -14.06
C VAL A 103 9.34 9.11 -14.21
N LYS A 104 8.93 8.18 -15.08
CA LYS A 104 9.56 6.85 -15.26
C LYS A 104 11.01 6.90 -15.77
N ASP A 105 11.49 8.04 -16.23
CA ASP A 105 12.89 8.28 -16.55
C ASP A 105 13.76 8.36 -15.26
N ARG A 106 13.19 8.82 -14.15
CA ARG A 106 13.86 9.04 -12.86
C ARG A 106 13.38 8.14 -11.72
N THR A 107 12.28 7.42 -11.91
CA THR A 107 11.72 6.46 -10.96
C THR A 107 11.56 5.10 -11.60
N GLU A 108 11.53 4.04 -10.80
CA GLU A 108 11.28 2.68 -11.29
C GLU A 108 10.37 1.90 -10.34
N ALA A 109 9.60 0.96 -10.90
CA ALA A 109 8.90 -0.05 -10.15
C ALA A 109 9.87 -1.17 -9.77
N VAL A 110 9.82 -1.60 -8.51
CA VAL A 110 10.67 -2.67 -7.97
C VAL A 110 9.81 -3.87 -7.60
N GLY A 111 10.15 -5.02 -8.13
CA GLY A 111 9.40 -6.27 -7.91
C GLY A 111 8.14 -6.40 -8.77
N ALA A 112 7.40 -7.47 -8.53
CA ALA A 112 6.21 -7.86 -9.32
C ALA A 112 4.87 -7.50 -8.67
N GLY A 113 4.91 -6.73 -7.56
CA GLY A 113 3.74 -6.42 -6.74
C GLY A 113 3.64 -7.31 -5.50
N PHE A 114 2.97 -6.80 -4.48
CA PHE A 114 3.01 -7.38 -3.13
C PHE A 114 1.85 -8.32 -2.81
N ILE A 115 0.74 -8.27 -3.57
CA ILE A 115 -0.41 -9.16 -3.36
C ILE A 115 -0.36 -10.29 -4.37
N THR A 116 -0.21 -11.51 -3.91
CA THR A 116 -0.35 -12.68 -4.77
C THR A 116 -1.81 -12.81 -5.22
N GLY A 117 -2.05 -12.73 -6.52
CA GLY A 117 -3.40 -12.78 -7.10
C GLY A 117 -4.06 -11.41 -7.32
N ALA A 118 -3.37 -10.31 -6.96
CA ALA A 118 -3.81 -8.92 -7.18
C ALA A 118 -5.13 -8.51 -6.46
N GLY A 119 -5.52 -7.27 -6.60
CA GLY A 119 -6.77 -6.69 -6.11
C GLY A 119 -7.65 -6.19 -7.24
N TYR A 120 -8.86 -5.74 -6.91
CA TYR A 120 -9.80 -5.16 -7.87
C TYR A 120 -10.60 -4.03 -7.23
N ASN A 121 -11.11 -3.11 -8.04
CA ASN A 121 -11.94 -1.98 -7.60
C ASN A 121 -13.18 -1.83 -8.46
N GLY A 122 -14.20 -1.20 -7.85
CA GLY A 122 -15.44 -0.96 -8.56
C GLY A 122 -16.43 -0.16 -7.73
N TYR A 123 -17.63 -0.12 -8.26
CA TYR A 123 -18.78 0.55 -7.68
C TYR A 123 -19.64 -0.45 -6.94
N MET A 124 -20.09 -0.08 -5.75
CA MET A 124 -20.94 -0.94 -4.91
C MET A 124 -22.20 -0.23 -4.47
N ILE A 125 -23.28 -0.99 -4.37
CA ILE A 125 -24.52 -0.58 -3.71
C ILE A 125 -24.96 -1.62 -2.67
N ASP A 126 -25.85 -1.22 -1.76
CA ASP A 126 -26.45 -2.19 -0.85
C ASP A 126 -27.26 -3.25 -1.60
N LYS A 127 -27.13 -4.49 -1.14
CA LYS A 127 -27.80 -5.64 -1.78
C LYS A 127 -29.33 -5.55 -1.69
N LYS A 128 -29.87 -5.02 -0.60
CA LYS A 128 -31.31 -4.87 -0.40
C LYS A 128 -31.94 -4.02 -1.49
N THR A 129 -31.33 -2.88 -1.80
CA THR A 129 -31.82 -1.99 -2.88
C THR A 129 -31.58 -2.63 -4.25
N ALA A 130 -30.43 -3.27 -4.46
CA ALA A 130 -30.15 -3.98 -5.71
C ALA A 130 -31.23 -5.03 -6.01
N ASP A 131 -31.56 -5.88 -5.05
CA ASP A 131 -32.54 -6.94 -5.20
C ASP A 131 -33.96 -6.38 -5.39
N ALA A 132 -34.33 -5.34 -4.60
CA ALA A 132 -35.70 -4.76 -4.65
C ALA A 132 -36.03 -4.08 -5.98
N TYR A 133 -35.00 -3.51 -6.66
CA TYR A 133 -35.19 -2.77 -7.90
C TYR A 133 -34.54 -3.45 -9.13
N GLY A 134 -34.02 -4.66 -8.98
CA GLY A 134 -33.39 -5.41 -10.07
C GLY A 134 -32.15 -4.71 -10.64
N ILE A 135 -31.34 -4.08 -9.78
CA ILE A 135 -30.16 -3.33 -10.21
C ILE A 135 -28.98 -4.32 -10.36
N THR A 136 -28.54 -4.52 -11.60
CA THR A 136 -27.51 -5.50 -11.96
C THR A 136 -26.31 -4.89 -12.69
N SER A 137 -26.33 -3.57 -12.96
CA SER A 137 -25.30 -2.87 -13.71
C SER A 137 -25.21 -1.42 -13.28
N LEU A 138 -24.01 -0.84 -13.33
CA LEU A 138 -23.76 0.59 -13.13
C LEU A 138 -24.53 1.46 -14.15
N GLU A 139 -24.74 0.93 -15.37
CA GLU A 139 -25.44 1.65 -16.44
C GLU A 139 -26.87 2.06 -16.05
N GLN A 140 -27.55 1.30 -15.17
CA GLN A 140 -28.89 1.61 -14.70
C GLN A 140 -28.96 2.90 -13.88
N MET A 141 -27.83 3.42 -13.41
CA MET A 141 -27.76 4.74 -12.77
C MET A 141 -28.04 5.90 -13.73
N LYS A 142 -28.16 5.65 -15.05
CA LYS A 142 -28.65 6.65 -16.03
C LYS A 142 -30.12 7.01 -15.80
N ASP A 143 -30.90 6.11 -15.23
CA ASP A 143 -32.31 6.38 -14.89
C ASP A 143 -32.38 7.23 -13.61
N PRO A 144 -32.93 8.46 -13.66
CA PRO A 144 -33.08 9.31 -12.48
C PRO A 144 -33.93 8.68 -11.37
N LYS A 145 -34.81 7.72 -11.70
CA LYS A 145 -35.58 6.99 -10.68
C LYS A 145 -34.70 6.05 -9.89
N ILE A 146 -33.79 5.35 -10.56
CA ILE A 146 -32.82 4.45 -9.90
C ILE A 146 -31.77 5.29 -9.16
N ALA A 147 -31.16 6.30 -9.81
CA ALA A 147 -30.19 7.17 -9.18
C ALA A 147 -30.74 7.87 -7.94
N GLY A 148 -32.00 8.31 -7.99
CA GLY A 148 -32.70 8.98 -6.88
C GLY A 148 -32.85 8.12 -5.61
N LEU A 149 -32.75 6.78 -5.71
CA LEU A 149 -32.76 5.90 -4.53
C LEU A 149 -31.52 6.13 -3.63
N PHE A 150 -30.41 6.56 -4.22
CA PHE A 150 -29.12 6.73 -3.55
C PHE A 150 -28.79 8.20 -3.25
N GLY A 151 -29.74 9.12 -3.42
CA GLY A 151 -29.49 10.53 -3.20
C GLY A 151 -30.76 11.38 -3.25
N LYS A 152 -30.68 12.56 -3.87
CA LYS A 152 -31.79 13.53 -3.94
C LYS A 152 -31.98 14.04 -5.37
N ASN A 153 -33.22 14.46 -5.67
CA ASN A 153 -33.55 15.10 -6.94
C ASN A 153 -33.16 14.28 -8.18
N GLY A 154 -33.32 12.95 -8.14
CA GLY A 154 -32.95 12.05 -9.24
C GLY A 154 -31.44 11.87 -9.44
N LYS A 155 -30.62 12.30 -8.48
CA LYS A 155 -29.16 12.13 -8.53
C LYS A 155 -28.67 11.26 -7.39
N ALA A 156 -27.86 10.25 -7.72
CA ALA A 156 -27.19 9.41 -6.76
C ALA A 156 -25.99 10.13 -6.13
N SER A 157 -25.79 9.95 -4.83
CA SER A 157 -24.60 10.39 -4.11
C SER A 157 -23.61 9.23 -4.06
N LEU A 158 -22.59 9.27 -4.90
CA LEU A 158 -21.50 8.28 -4.94
C LEU A 158 -20.40 8.69 -3.96
N ILE A 159 -20.20 7.98 -2.85
CA ILE A 159 -19.02 8.17 -2.03
C ILE A 159 -17.81 7.77 -2.85
N SER A 160 -16.92 8.74 -3.08
CA SER A 160 -15.74 8.62 -3.94
C SER A 160 -14.45 8.89 -3.16
N CYS A 161 -13.33 8.78 -3.83
CA CYS A 161 -11.99 8.88 -3.26
C CYS A 161 -11.67 10.25 -2.67
N ASP A 162 -10.71 10.28 -1.74
CA ASP A 162 -10.15 11.54 -1.22
C ASP A 162 -9.66 12.44 -2.38
N PRO A 163 -9.79 13.74 -2.25
CA PRO A 163 -9.17 14.67 -3.18
C PRO A 163 -7.68 14.41 -3.32
N GLY A 164 -7.21 14.24 -4.56
CA GLY A 164 -5.81 13.95 -4.87
C GLY A 164 -5.44 12.45 -4.88
N TRP A 165 -6.35 11.54 -4.59
CA TRP A 165 -6.13 10.13 -4.90
C TRP A 165 -6.38 9.88 -6.40
N GLY A 166 -5.55 9.03 -7.02
CA GLY A 166 -5.68 8.70 -8.44
C GLY A 166 -7.02 8.06 -8.84
N CYS A 167 -7.71 7.42 -7.89
CA CYS A 167 -9.05 6.88 -8.15
C CYS A 167 -10.11 7.97 -8.38
N GLY A 168 -9.90 9.18 -7.88
CA GLY A 168 -10.78 10.31 -8.17
C GLY A 168 -10.84 10.61 -9.66
N ASP A 169 -9.68 10.64 -10.34
CA ASP A 169 -9.56 10.86 -11.78
C ASP A 169 -10.21 9.72 -12.59
N VAL A 170 -10.06 8.47 -12.10
CA VAL A 170 -10.71 7.30 -12.73
C VAL A 170 -12.23 7.42 -12.65
N VAL A 171 -12.77 7.74 -11.48
CA VAL A 171 -14.22 7.91 -11.28
C VAL A 171 -14.76 9.03 -12.18
N ASP A 172 -14.13 10.19 -12.23
CA ASP A 172 -14.58 11.31 -13.05
C ASP A 172 -14.59 10.96 -14.55
N TYR A 173 -13.52 10.31 -15.01
CA TYR A 173 -13.42 9.84 -16.39
C TYR A 173 -14.52 8.81 -16.71
N GLN A 174 -14.77 7.87 -15.82
CA GLN A 174 -15.78 6.84 -16.01
C GLN A 174 -17.20 7.40 -15.98
N LEU A 175 -17.52 8.31 -15.07
CA LEU A 175 -18.82 8.98 -15.05
C LEU A 175 -19.09 9.73 -16.36
N ASP A 176 -18.06 10.34 -16.94
CA ASP A 176 -18.15 10.98 -18.27
C ASP A 176 -18.41 9.96 -19.37
N LYS A 177 -17.54 8.96 -19.48
CA LYS A 177 -17.59 7.95 -20.54
C LYS A 177 -18.84 7.07 -20.50
N PHE A 178 -19.34 6.79 -19.31
CA PHE A 178 -20.57 6.02 -19.13
C PHE A 178 -21.84 6.86 -19.24
N GLY A 179 -21.73 8.18 -19.41
CA GLY A 179 -22.90 9.08 -19.50
C GLY A 179 -23.68 9.20 -18.19
N LEU A 180 -22.96 9.24 -17.05
CA LEU A 180 -23.55 9.27 -15.71
C LEU A 180 -23.44 10.63 -15.00
N LYS A 181 -22.81 11.64 -15.61
CA LYS A 181 -22.59 12.95 -14.97
C LYS A 181 -23.87 13.69 -14.56
N ASP A 182 -24.95 13.45 -15.28
CA ASP A 182 -26.24 14.11 -14.99
C ASP A 182 -26.98 13.46 -13.82
N THR A 183 -26.73 12.19 -13.56
CA THR A 183 -27.45 11.37 -12.58
C THR A 183 -26.60 10.90 -11.39
N VAL A 184 -25.27 11.03 -11.46
CA VAL A 184 -24.37 10.62 -10.37
C VAL A 184 -23.51 11.80 -9.95
N ASN A 185 -23.52 12.11 -8.65
CA ASN A 185 -22.70 13.14 -8.03
C ASN A 185 -21.65 12.49 -7.12
N PRO A 186 -20.34 12.59 -7.47
CA PRO A 186 -19.27 12.07 -6.60
C PRO A 186 -19.14 12.96 -5.36
N VAL A 187 -19.30 12.37 -4.19
CA VAL A 187 -19.10 13.00 -2.87
C VAL A 187 -17.69 12.69 -2.41
N ARG A 188 -16.89 13.73 -2.20
CA ARG A 188 -15.47 13.63 -1.82
C ARG A 188 -15.20 14.31 -0.49
N GLY A 189 -14.27 13.76 0.24
CA GLY A 189 -13.83 14.21 1.55
C GLY A 189 -12.83 13.21 2.12
N LYS A 190 -12.64 13.17 3.41
CA LYS A 190 -11.90 12.07 4.04
C LYS A 190 -12.66 10.77 3.84
N TYR A 191 -12.15 9.92 2.94
CA TYR A 191 -12.81 8.70 2.48
C TYR A 191 -13.23 7.79 3.64
N GLU A 192 -12.32 7.54 4.59
CA GLU A 192 -12.60 6.72 5.76
C GLU A 192 -13.80 7.25 6.57
N ALA A 193 -13.87 8.57 6.78
CA ALA A 193 -14.97 9.18 7.52
C ALA A 193 -16.32 9.03 6.78
N LEU A 194 -16.31 9.23 5.46
CA LEU A 194 -17.49 9.02 4.61
C LEU A 194 -17.92 7.55 4.60
N MET A 195 -16.97 6.62 4.59
CA MET A 195 -17.25 5.19 4.61
C MET A 195 -17.77 4.70 5.97
N PHE A 196 -17.30 5.27 7.10
CA PHE A 196 -17.92 4.98 8.41
C PHE A 196 -19.38 5.41 8.45
N GLU A 197 -19.73 6.57 7.89
CA GLU A 197 -21.14 6.97 7.76
C GLU A 197 -21.92 6.01 6.82
N ASN A 198 -21.33 5.57 5.72
CA ASN A 198 -21.93 4.57 4.84
C ASN A 198 -22.24 3.25 5.58
N VAL A 199 -21.31 2.76 6.40
CA VAL A 199 -21.53 1.58 7.25
C VAL A 199 -22.69 1.82 8.22
N ALA A 200 -22.78 3.00 8.83
CA ALA A 200 -23.88 3.35 9.73
C ALA A 200 -25.22 3.42 8.99
N ARG A 201 -25.27 4.01 7.79
CA ARG A 201 -26.44 4.05 6.91
C ARG A 201 -26.91 2.65 6.53
N LEU A 202 -25.99 1.79 6.09
CA LEU A 202 -26.28 0.40 5.75
C LEU A 202 -26.92 -0.35 6.94
N LYS A 203 -26.38 -0.16 8.17
CA LYS A 203 -26.96 -0.76 9.40
C LYS A 203 -28.38 -0.25 9.70
N ARG A 204 -28.72 0.98 9.31
CA ARG A 204 -30.07 1.53 9.40
C ARG A 204 -30.98 1.06 8.26
N GLY A 205 -30.45 0.27 7.31
CA GLY A 205 -31.17 -0.21 6.12
C GLY A 205 -31.40 0.85 5.05
N GLU A 206 -30.61 1.94 5.10
CA GLU A 206 -30.64 3.02 4.11
C GLU A 206 -29.80 2.65 2.89
N PRO A 207 -30.20 3.08 1.67
CA PRO A 207 -29.41 2.87 0.47
C PRO A 207 -28.03 3.52 0.54
N VAL A 208 -27.00 2.81 0.04
CA VAL A 208 -25.63 3.29 -0.07
C VAL A 208 -25.07 3.05 -1.47
N PHE A 209 -24.26 4.00 -1.97
CA PHE A 209 -23.56 3.89 -3.24
C PHE A 209 -22.14 4.45 -3.08
N PHE A 210 -21.12 3.62 -3.36
CA PHE A 210 -19.75 3.98 -3.12
C PHE A 210 -18.77 3.27 -4.06
N TYR A 211 -17.60 3.88 -4.25
CA TYR A 211 -16.46 3.27 -4.92
C TYR A 211 -15.59 2.57 -3.88
N ALA A 212 -15.18 1.34 -4.15
CA ALA A 212 -14.40 0.54 -3.20
C ALA A 212 -13.38 -0.35 -3.92
N TRP A 213 -12.56 -1.00 -3.14
CA TRP A 213 -11.60 -2.01 -3.59
C TRP A 213 -11.58 -3.23 -2.67
N ALA A 214 -11.11 -4.34 -3.21
CA ALA A 214 -10.85 -5.55 -2.45
C ALA A 214 -9.43 -6.07 -2.80
N PRO A 215 -8.66 -6.58 -1.80
CA PRO A 215 -9.01 -6.63 -0.37
C PRO A 215 -9.01 -5.24 0.28
N SER A 216 -9.94 -5.01 1.21
CA SER A 216 -9.99 -3.80 2.04
C SER A 216 -10.79 -4.03 3.33
N TRP A 217 -10.65 -3.14 4.31
CA TRP A 217 -11.47 -3.20 5.52
C TRP A 217 -12.97 -3.03 5.22
N MET A 218 -13.30 -2.26 4.20
CA MET A 218 -14.69 -1.98 3.80
C MET A 218 -15.40 -3.24 3.34
N THR A 219 -14.76 -4.03 2.48
CA THR A 219 -15.30 -5.30 1.97
C THR A 219 -15.30 -6.43 3.01
N ASN A 220 -14.57 -6.26 4.11
CA ASN A 220 -14.69 -7.11 5.29
C ASN A 220 -15.86 -6.69 6.21
N THR A 221 -16.20 -5.40 6.24
CA THR A 221 -17.26 -4.84 7.10
C THR A 221 -18.63 -4.90 6.40
N MET A 222 -18.66 -4.58 5.11
CA MET A 222 -19.82 -4.67 4.22
C MET A 222 -19.53 -5.79 3.21
N VAL A 223 -19.97 -7.01 3.54
CA VAL A 223 -19.57 -8.23 2.82
C VAL A 223 -20.22 -8.32 1.43
N PRO A 224 -19.43 -8.36 0.34
CA PRO A 224 -19.96 -8.52 -1.01
C PRO A 224 -20.78 -9.81 -1.16
N GLY A 225 -21.94 -9.72 -1.80
CA GLY A 225 -22.89 -10.82 -1.99
C GLY A 225 -23.82 -11.05 -0.81
N LYS A 226 -23.52 -10.46 0.37
CA LYS A 226 -24.38 -10.51 1.56
C LYS A 226 -25.00 -9.15 1.88
N ASP A 227 -24.18 -8.15 2.08
CA ASP A 227 -24.60 -6.81 2.51
C ASP A 227 -24.63 -5.82 1.33
N VAL A 228 -23.70 -5.98 0.40
CA VAL A 228 -23.50 -5.12 -0.78
C VAL A 228 -23.22 -5.97 -2.03
N VAL A 229 -23.33 -5.35 -3.21
CA VAL A 229 -23.00 -5.99 -4.49
C VAL A 229 -22.12 -5.06 -5.34
N TRP A 230 -21.21 -5.64 -6.12
CA TRP A 230 -20.45 -4.93 -7.15
C TRP A 230 -21.33 -4.69 -8.36
N LEU A 231 -21.37 -3.46 -8.87
CA LEU A 231 -22.04 -3.12 -10.10
C LEU A 231 -21.06 -3.26 -11.28
N PRO A 232 -21.27 -4.22 -12.20
CA PRO A 232 -20.49 -4.29 -13.42
C PRO A 232 -20.53 -2.98 -14.19
N THR A 233 -19.37 -2.53 -14.69
CA THR A 233 -19.26 -1.36 -15.57
C THR A 233 -19.69 -1.75 -17.00
N PRO A 234 -20.20 -0.80 -17.82
CA PRO A 234 -20.66 -1.10 -19.20
C PRO A 234 -19.53 -1.56 -20.11
N PHE A 235 -18.35 -0.94 -20.01
CA PHE A 235 -17.16 -1.23 -20.78
C PHE A 235 -15.90 -0.74 -20.05
N ASP A 236 -14.71 -1.13 -20.53
CA ASP A 236 -13.44 -0.70 -19.95
C ASP A 236 -13.16 0.77 -20.29
N ALA A 237 -12.95 1.62 -19.31
CA ALA A 237 -12.68 3.05 -19.48
C ALA A 237 -11.72 3.55 -18.39
N LEU A 238 -10.52 3.98 -18.80
CA LEU A 238 -9.50 4.55 -17.91
C LEU A 238 -8.94 5.84 -18.51
N PRO A 239 -8.57 6.83 -17.66
CA PRO A 239 -7.99 8.06 -18.14
C PRO A 239 -6.58 7.86 -18.70
N GLY A 240 -6.21 8.65 -19.69
CA GLY A 240 -4.86 8.67 -20.26
C GLY A 240 -4.50 7.42 -21.04
N ASN A 241 -3.19 7.21 -21.21
CA ASN A 241 -2.63 6.05 -21.91
C ASN A 241 -2.48 4.82 -20.99
N VAL A 242 -3.36 4.64 -20.03
CA VAL A 242 -3.41 3.37 -19.30
C VAL A 242 -3.72 2.29 -20.31
N PRO A 243 -2.84 1.31 -20.51
CA PRO A 243 -3.06 0.31 -21.54
C PRO A 243 -4.41 -0.37 -21.33
N SER A 244 -5.33 -0.16 -22.27
CA SER A 244 -6.60 -0.88 -22.35
C SER A 244 -6.42 -2.37 -22.71
N ALA A 245 -5.16 -2.81 -22.84
CA ALA A 245 -4.80 -4.17 -23.21
C ALA A 245 -5.16 -5.21 -22.12
N VAL A 246 -5.41 -4.77 -20.89
CA VAL A 246 -5.81 -5.66 -19.81
C VAL A 246 -7.27 -5.39 -19.49
N SER A 247 -8.13 -6.36 -19.79
CA SER A 247 -9.55 -6.27 -19.51
C SER A 247 -9.86 -6.11 -18.02
N ALA A 248 -10.88 -5.32 -17.69
CA ALA A 248 -11.44 -5.24 -16.35
C ALA A 248 -12.33 -6.44 -15.97
N LEU A 249 -12.52 -7.42 -16.87
CA LEU A 249 -13.22 -8.67 -16.57
C LEU A 249 -12.42 -9.50 -15.57
N THR A 250 -12.97 -9.64 -14.36
CA THR A 250 -12.33 -10.34 -13.23
C THR A 250 -13.15 -11.56 -12.87
N PRO A 251 -12.63 -12.78 -13.01
CA PRO A 251 -13.35 -14.00 -12.64
C PRO A 251 -13.40 -14.18 -11.13
N GLY A 252 -14.44 -14.86 -10.65
CA GLY A 252 -14.56 -15.27 -9.24
C GLY A 252 -14.82 -14.13 -8.26
N VAL A 253 -15.29 -12.96 -8.74
CA VAL A 253 -15.65 -11.83 -7.86
C VAL A 253 -16.90 -12.15 -7.07
N ALA A 254 -16.78 -12.35 -5.77
CA ALA A 254 -17.92 -12.57 -4.90
C ALA A 254 -18.85 -11.36 -4.89
N GLY A 255 -20.16 -11.58 -5.08
CA GLY A 255 -21.18 -10.54 -5.00
C GLY A 255 -21.22 -9.61 -6.21
N CYS A 256 -20.86 -10.08 -7.40
CA CYS A 256 -21.16 -9.37 -8.63
C CYS A 256 -22.68 -9.34 -8.85
N ALA A 257 -23.25 -8.15 -9.08
CA ALA A 257 -24.68 -7.96 -9.29
C ALA A 257 -25.13 -8.74 -10.54
N GLY A 258 -26.35 -9.33 -10.46
CA GLY A 258 -26.86 -10.20 -11.51
C GLY A 258 -26.15 -11.55 -11.64
N GLY A 259 -25.19 -11.87 -10.75
CA GLY A 259 -24.45 -13.15 -10.78
C GLY A 259 -23.47 -13.27 -11.95
N ALA A 260 -23.03 -12.14 -12.54
CA ALA A 260 -22.08 -12.18 -13.66
C ALA A 260 -20.71 -12.73 -13.23
N ASP A 261 -20.19 -13.68 -14.00
CA ASP A 261 -18.81 -14.19 -13.87
C ASP A 261 -18.24 -14.45 -15.28
N PRO A 262 -17.17 -13.77 -15.71
CA PRO A 262 -16.43 -12.75 -14.96
C PRO A 262 -17.21 -11.44 -14.73
N CYS A 263 -16.97 -10.81 -13.58
CA CYS A 263 -17.49 -9.50 -13.26
C CYS A 263 -16.66 -8.40 -13.95
N ARG A 264 -17.31 -7.44 -14.62
CA ARG A 264 -16.58 -6.30 -15.18
C ARG A 264 -16.38 -5.23 -14.11
N MET A 265 -15.20 -5.16 -13.57
CA MET A 265 -14.82 -4.21 -12.54
C MET A 265 -14.56 -2.80 -13.11
N ALA A 266 -14.27 -1.83 -12.27
CA ALA A 266 -13.99 -0.46 -12.74
C ALA A 266 -12.67 -0.35 -13.51
N MET A 267 -11.73 -1.26 -13.26
CA MET A 267 -10.44 -1.32 -13.94
C MET A 267 -9.87 -2.73 -13.87
N ALA A 268 -8.84 -3.00 -14.66
CA ALA A 268 -8.08 -4.24 -14.58
C ALA A 268 -7.56 -4.51 -13.17
N ALA A 269 -7.34 -5.77 -12.87
CA ALA A 269 -6.73 -6.19 -11.60
C ALA A 269 -5.45 -5.38 -11.32
N TRP A 270 -5.30 -4.95 -10.07
CA TRP A 270 -4.22 -4.07 -9.63
C TRP A 270 -3.38 -4.73 -8.54
N ASN A 271 -2.22 -4.15 -8.30
CA ASN A 271 -1.38 -4.55 -7.17
C ASN A 271 -0.74 -3.31 -6.51
N TRP A 272 -0.28 -3.48 -5.29
CA TRP A 272 0.64 -2.55 -4.66
C TRP A 272 2.04 -2.81 -5.18
N TYR A 273 2.72 -1.76 -5.63
CA TYR A 273 4.11 -1.82 -6.09
C TYR A 273 4.99 -0.93 -5.25
N ALA A 274 6.24 -1.34 -5.09
CA ALA A 274 7.26 -0.41 -4.67
C ALA A 274 7.66 0.46 -5.86
N ILE A 275 7.63 1.78 -5.67
CA ILE A 275 8.19 2.73 -6.62
C ILE A 275 9.33 3.48 -5.93
N GLY A 276 10.51 3.47 -6.53
CA GLY A 276 11.69 4.11 -5.98
C GLY A 276 12.36 5.11 -6.93
N ASN A 277 13.13 6.04 -6.36
CA ASN A 277 14.04 6.87 -7.12
C ASN A 277 15.13 5.99 -7.74
N LYS A 278 15.33 6.04 -9.05
CA LYS A 278 16.31 5.19 -9.77
C LYS A 278 17.74 5.28 -9.24
N LYS A 279 18.20 6.49 -8.91
CA LYS A 279 19.55 6.67 -8.37
C LYS A 279 19.68 6.02 -7.00
N PHE A 280 18.65 6.16 -6.15
CA PHE A 280 18.62 5.52 -4.85
C PHE A 280 18.61 3.98 -4.99
N ILE A 281 17.73 3.42 -5.82
CA ILE A 281 17.64 1.97 -6.04
C ILE A 281 18.95 1.41 -6.61
N ALA A 282 19.54 2.06 -7.61
CA ALA A 282 20.82 1.65 -8.19
C ALA A 282 21.98 1.68 -7.17
N ALA A 283 21.97 2.65 -6.24
CA ALA A 283 22.98 2.78 -5.19
C ALA A 283 22.76 1.84 -3.99
N ASN A 284 21.62 1.14 -3.94
CA ASN A 284 21.23 0.29 -2.81
C ASN A 284 20.69 -1.08 -3.30
N PRO A 285 21.52 -1.92 -3.93
CA PRO A 285 21.10 -3.20 -4.49
C PRO A 285 20.50 -4.14 -3.45
N ALA A 286 20.94 -4.07 -2.19
CA ALA A 286 20.34 -4.85 -1.10
C ALA A 286 18.87 -4.48 -0.86
N ILE A 287 18.49 -3.19 -0.96
CA ILE A 287 17.09 -2.77 -0.84
C ILE A 287 16.28 -3.24 -2.05
N LYS A 288 16.84 -3.13 -3.25
CA LYS A 288 16.19 -3.66 -4.45
C LYS A 288 15.87 -5.16 -4.29
N THR A 289 16.88 -5.95 -3.94
CA THR A 289 16.75 -7.41 -3.72
C THR A 289 15.78 -7.74 -2.59
N LEU A 290 15.77 -6.99 -1.49
CA LEU A 290 14.80 -7.15 -0.42
C LEU A 290 13.37 -6.99 -0.95
N VAL A 291 13.10 -5.87 -1.60
CA VAL A 291 11.76 -5.51 -2.10
C VAL A 291 11.26 -6.48 -3.17
N GLU A 292 12.13 -6.94 -4.07
CA GLU A 292 11.80 -7.91 -5.12
C GLU A 292 11.32 -9.26 -4.60
N GLN A 293 11.70 -9.64 -3.37
CA GLN A 293 11.30 -10.89 -2.73
C GLN A 293 9.98 -10.77 -1.96
N MET A 294 9.56 -9.55 -1.61
CA MET A 294 8.40 -9.34 -0.75
C MET A 294 7.11 -9.66 -1.51
N ALA A 295 6.39 -10.69 -1.04
CA ALA A 295 5.08 -11.05 -1.54
C ALA A 295 4.25 -11.64 -0.40
N PHE A 296 2.96 -11.34 -0.40
CA PHE A 296 2.02 -11.74 0.65
C PHE A 296 0.79 -12.40 0.01
N SER A 297 0.29 -13.45 0.65
CA SER A 297 -0.90 -14.14 0.17
C SER A 297 -2.15 -13.26 0.30
N GLN A 298 -3.17 -13.53 -0.51
CA GLN A 298 -4.51 -12.95 -0.35
C GLN A 298 -5.07 -13.18 1.08
N ALA A 299 -4.78 -14.34 1.68
CA ALA A 299 -5.22 -14.66 3.03
C ALA A 299 -4.55 -13.75 4.07
N THR A 300 -3.23 -13.54 3.96
CA THR A 300 -2.48 -12.61 4.82
C THR A 300 -3.03 -11.20 4.71
N TRP A 301 -3.22 -10.72 3.48
CA TRP A 301 -3.74 -9.39 3.24
C TRP A 301 -5.15 -9.22 3.80
N SER A 302 -6.04 -10.18 3.53
CA SER A 302 -7.41 -10.17 4.06
C SER A 302 -7.45 -10.21 5.59
N TYR A 303 -6.53 -10.94 6.22
CA TYR A 303 -6.40 -10.96 7.68
C TYR A 303 -6.03 -9.57 8.24
N TRP A 304 -5.03 -8.89 7.64
CA TRP A 304 -4.66 -7.54 8.04
C TRP A 304 -5.83 -6.57 7.91
N GLU A 305 -6.48 -6.55 6.75
CA GLU A 305 -7.63 -5.68 6.49
C GLU A 305 -8.77 -5.94 7.47
N LYS A 306 -9.08 -7.21 7.73
CA LYS A 306 -10.12 -7.59 8.70
C LYS A 306 -9.77 -7.08 10.11
N THR A 307 -8.54 -7.31 10.56
CA THR A 307 -8.11 -6.88 11.91
C THR A 307 -8.12 -5.36 12.01
N ILE A 308 -7.64 -4.64 11.01
CA ILE A 308 -7.70 -3.17 10.97
C ILE A 308 -9.15 -2.68 11.04
N SER A 309 -10.10 -3.34 10.36
CA SER A 309 -11.51 -2.96 10.40
C SER A 309 -12.16 -3.19 11.77
N GLN A 310 -11.69 -4.16 12.53
CA GLN A 310 -12.23 -4.52 13.84
C GLN A 310 -11.57 -3.75 14.99
N ASP A 311 -10.25 -3.64 14.98
CA ASP A 311 -9.45 -3.12 16.10
C ASP A 311 -8.96 -1.67 15.85
N GLY A 312 -9.19 -1.15 14.64
CA GLY A 312 -8.76 0.17 14.22
C GLY A 312 -7.32 0.22 13.70
N SER A 313 -6.98 1.34 13.07
CA SER A 313 -5.72 1.58 12.36
C SER A 313 -4.69 2.37 13.18
N SER A 314 -4.73 2.26 14.51
CA SER A 314 -3.74 2.93 15.36
C SER A 314 -2.32 2.44 15.06
N GLU A 315 -1.32 3.31 15.26
CA GLU A 315 0.11 2.95 15.09
C GLU A 315 0.47 1.67 15.88
N ARG A 316 -0.11 1.49 17.07
CA ARG A 316 0.06 0.29 17.90
C ARG A 316 -0.46 -0.97 17.19
N ASN A 317 -1.66 -0.90 16.64
CA ASN A 317 -2.30 -2.05 15.99
C ASN A 317 -1.58 -2.42 14.71
N ILE A 318 -1.20 -1.43 13.89
CA ILE A 318 -0.41 -1.66 12.66
C ILE A 318 0.93 -2.29 13.01
N ARG A 319 1.62 -1.78 14.03
CA ARG A 319 2.89 -2.35 14.50
C ARG A 319 2.72 -3.79 14.96
N LYS A 320 1.69 -4.06 15.77
CA LYS A 320 1.39 -5.41 16.25
C LYS A 320 1.18 -6.39 15.10
N LEU A 321 0.40 -6.01 14.08
CA LEU A 321 0.18 -6.86 12.90
C LEU A 321 1.48 -7.17 12.14
N ALA A 322 2.36 -6.18 12.02
CA ALA A 322 3.67 -6.37 11.40
C ALA A 322 4.57 -7.30 12.23
N ASP A 323 4.63 -7.10 13.55
CA ASP A 323 5.43 -7.91 14.47
C ASP A 323 4.92 -9.35 14.53
N ASP A 324 3.61 -9.55 14.59
CA ASP A 324 2.96 -10.88 14.56
C ASP A 324 3.34 -11.60 13.27
N TRP A 325 3.17 -10.94 12.11
CA TRP A 325 3.51 -11.54 10.82
C TRP A 325 4.99 -11.91 10.72
N MET A 326 5.89 -11.03 11.13
CA MET A 326 7.34 -11.30 11.11
C MET A 326 7.72 -12.46 12.05
N SER A 327 7.05 -12.62 13.17
CA SER A 327 7.24 -13.72 14.11
C SER A 327 6.74 -15.04 13.54
N GLU A 328 5.52 -15.07 13.01
CA GLU A 328 4.88 -16.25 12.43
C GLU A 328 5.58 -16.72 11.15
N ASN A 329 6.13 -15.79 10.37
CA ASN A 329 6.82 -16.03 9.11
C ASN A 329 8.34 -15.82 9.21
N LYS A 330 8.92 -16.09 10.38
CA LYS A 330 10.32 -15.79 10.68
C LYS A 330 11.30 -16.33 9.64
N ALA A 331 11.10 -17.56 9.17
CA ALA A 331 11.98 -18.18 8.17
C ALA A 331 11.96 -17.41 6.84
N THR A 332 10.79 -16.99 6.38
CA THR A 332 10.62 -16.18 5.18
C THR A 332 11.27 -14.80 5.35
N PHE A 333 10.98 -14.14 6.46
CA PHE A 333 11.49 -12.80 6.75
C PHE A 333 13.03 -12.79 6.88
N ASP A 334 13.60 -13.74 7.63
CA ASP A 334 15.05 -13.89 7.75
C ASP A 334 15.70 -14.28 6.41
N GLY A 335 15.02 -15.09 5.60
CA GLY A 335 15.46 -15.45 4.25
C GLY A 335 15.58 -14.25 3.31
N TRP A 336 14.61 -13.33 3.33
CA TRP A 336 14.69 -12.07 2.57
C TRP A 336 15.91 -11.24 2.98
N ILE A 337 16.15 -11.11 4.28
CA ILE A 337 17.30 -10.35 4.81
C ILE A 337 18.61 -11.03 4.44
N ALA A 338 18.72 -12.35 4.56
CA ALA A 338 19.92 -13.09 4.22
C ALA A 338 20.27 -12.95 2.73
N THR A 339 19.27 -13.08 1.84
CA THR A 339 19.46 -12.89 0.39
C THR A 339 19.88 -11.46 0.06
N ALA A 340 19.23 -10.46 0.69
CA ALA A 340 19.57 -9.05 0.47
C ALA A 340 20.98 -8.70 0.98
N LYS A 341 21.46 -9.31 2.08
CA LYS A 341 22.83 -9.13 2.59
C LYS A 341 23.88 -9.71 1.66
N ALA A 342 23.56 -10.74 0.90
CA ALA A 342 24.51 -11.39 0.00
C ALA A 342 24.80 -10.57 -1.27
N VAL A 343 24.02 -9.55 -1.56
CA VAL A 343 24.20 -8.66 -2.72
C VAL A 343 25.24 -7.58 -2.36
N LYS A 344 26.27 -7.47 -3.20
CA LYS A 344 27.35 -6.48 -3.05
C LYS A 344 27.11 -5.26 -3.92
#